data_049fd675b6f3de98240ae0b514e0e6ba
#
_entry.id   049fd675b6f3de98240ae0b514e0e6ba
#
_cell.length_a   1.000
_cell.length_b   1.000
_cell.length_c   1.000
_cell.angle_alpha   90.00
_cell.angle_beta   90.00
_cell.angle_gamma   90.00
#
_symmetry.space_group_name_H-M   'P 1'
#
loop_
_entity.id
_entity.type
_entity.pdbx_description
1 polymer ?
#
loop_
_entity_poly.entity_id
_entity_poly.type
_entity_poly.pdbx_seq_one_letter_code
_entity_poly.pdbx_strand_id
1 'polypeptide(L)'
;MPEHIVRAFYYAAIHLMFASIVSLAALALTSVRRGSATTKYWIWTATSVNFFLPVGAILDRLWASHLTWARPLGIIGGEVNDILQNTAVAALLGVVWLLGVSFMLVRLFRRIHAERRLTREERPGFLADGVPVRFAANGQGPEVAGILRPRISLPDGMDRFLSEPEINAVLLHELTHAKRHDNLTRLIYEAGLCVLWFHPLVWLAGFRLALYRELSCDERVIQSGHGGDLISALTKLANPEGTLLLETTASSFLSHRLARLATAQPQQTCRAQNRLMTAVFAAVFLAGVFETVAHTACCFLRKG
;
A
#
# COMPACT_ATOMS: atom_id res chain seq x y z
N MET A 1 -8.77 23.74 -25.60
CA MET A 1 -9.27 23.36 -24.25
C MET A 1 -9.30 24.59 -23.33
N PRO A 2 -10.21 24.67 -22.34
CA PRO A 2 -10.19 25.72 -21.33
C PRO A 2 -8.86 25.73 -20.56
N GLU A 3 -8.31 26.91 -20.33
CA GLU A 3 -6.97 27.09 -19.73
C GLU A 3 -6.82 26.41 -18.35
N HIS A 4 -7.90 26.37 -17.56
CA HIS A 4 -7.90 25.71 -16.26
C HIS A 4 -7.72 24.19 -16.34
N ILE A 5 -8.16 23.53 -17.42
CA ILE A 5 -7.97 22.09 -17.63
C ILE A 5 -6.50 21.81 -17.99
N VAL A 6 -5.90 22.59 -18.88
CA VAL A 6 -4.47 22.46 -19.23
C VAL A 6 -3.61 22.61 -17.99
N ARG A 7 -3.90 23.60 -17.14
CA ARG A 7 -3.20 23.78 -15.87
C ARG A 7 -3.35 22.57 -14.95
N ALA A 8 -4.55 21.98 -14.81
CA ALA A 8 -4.77 20.80 -13.98
C ALA A 8 -3.93 19.61 -14.43
N PHE A 9 -3.83 19.37 -15.75
CA PHE A 9 -2.97 18.33 -16.31
C PHE A 9 -1.49 18.58 -16.02
N TYR A 10 -1.03 19.81 -16.17
CA TYR A 10 0.34 20.19 -15.87
C TYR A 10 0.70 19.92 -14.39
N TYR A 11 -0.17 20.31 -13.45
CA TYR A 11 0.00 20.03 -12.04
C TYR A 11 0.02 18.53 -11.74
N ALA A 12 -0.87 17.78 -12.36
CA ALA A 12 -0.89 16.33 -12.21
C ALA A 12 0.41 15.69 -12.70
N ALA A 13 0.93 16.12 -13.85
CA ALA A 13 2.20 15.61 -14.40
C ALA A 13 3.40 15.90 -13.48
N ILE A 14 3.52 17.13 -12.98
CA ILE A 14 4.57 17.51 -12.02
C ILE A 14 4.44 16.71 -10.73
N HIS A 15 3.24 16.62 -10.17
CA HIS A 15 3.00 15.83 -8.97
C HIS A 15 3.42 14.38 -9.14
N LEU A 16 3.03 13.73 -10.24
CA LEU A 16 3.39 12.34 -10.53
C LEU A 16 4.91 12.17 -10.73
N MET A 17 5.58 13.16 -11.32
CA MET A 17 7.04 13.13 -11.46
C MET A 17 7.73 13.12 -10.08
N PHE A 18 7.35 14.02 -9.16
CA PHE A 18 7.93 14.06 -7.81
C PHE A 18 7.53 12.84 -6.97
N ALA A 19 6.29 12.37 -7.08
CA ALA A 19 5.86 11.14 -6.44
C ALA A 19 6.67 9.92 -6.95
N SER A 20 7.08 9.93 -8.22
CA SER A 20 7.96 8.93 -8.80
C SER A 20 9.36 8.96 -8.19
N ILE A 21 9.94 10.14 -8.02
CA ILE A 21 11.25 10.32 -7.37
C ILE A 21 11.20 9.79 -5.93
N VAL A 22 10.17 10.15 -5.16
CA VAL A 22 9.94 9.65 -3.80
C VAL A 22 9.82 8.12 -3.79
N SER A 23 9.11 7.54 -4.77
CA SER A 23 8.96 6.09 -4.88
C SER A 23 10.29 5.37 -5.19
N LEU A 24 11.11 5.94 -6.06
CA LEU A 24 12.45 5.40 -6.35
C LEU A 24 13.38 5.50 -5.15
N ALA A 25 13.33 6.61 -4.40
CA ALA A 25 14.05 6.74 -3.13
C ALA A 25 13.58 5.72 -2.09
N ALA A 26 12.26 5.52 -1.96
CA ALA A 26 11.69 4.49 -1.09
C ALA A 26 12.17 3.10 -1.50
N LEU A 27 12.24 2.81 -2.82
CA LEU A 27 12.77 1.56 -3.34
C LEU A 27 14.23 1.36 -2.95
N ALA A 28 15.09 2.34 -3.17
CA ALA A 28 16.51 2.29 -2.83
C ALA A 28 16.70 2.07 -1.31
N LEU A 29 16.03 2.86 -0.47
CA LEU A 29 16.12 2.75 0.98
C LEU A 29 15.63 1.40 1.53
N THR A 30 14.51 0.89 1.01
CA THR A 30 13.92 -0.37 1.49
C THR A 30 14.55 -1.62 0.90
N SER A 31 15.37 -1.48 -0.16
CA SER A 31 16.17 -2.58 -0.72
C SER A 31 17.32 -2.98 0.19
N VAL A 32 17.76 -2.11 1.09
CA VAL A 32 18.76 -2.45 2.10
C VAL A 32 18.19 -3.55 3.01
N ARG A 33 18.92 -4.67 3.15
CA ARG A 33 18.46 -5.84 3.95
C ARG A 33 18.22 -5.51 5.42
N ARG A 34 18.97 -4.57 5.97
CA ARG A 34 18.85 -4.11 7.36
C ARG A 34 17.64 -3.19 7.52
N GLY A 35 17.05 -3.18 8.70
CA GLY A 35 15.88 -2.36 9.04
C GLY A 35 14.60 -3.18 9.23
N SER A 36 13.74 -2.67 10.09
CA SER A 36 12.48 -3.29 10.48
C SER A 36 11.48 -3.33 9.32
N ALA A 37 10.74 -4.42 9.20
CA ALA A 37 9.65 -4.53 8.24
C ALA A 37 8.56 -3.49 8.50
N THR A 38 8.31 -3.18 9.77
CA THR A 38 7.37 -2.15 10.19
C THR A 38 7.78 -0.77 9.68
N THR A 39 9.07 -0.40 9.77
CA THR A 39 9.56 0.88 9.19
C THR A 39 9.36 0.91 7.68
N LYS A 40 9.69 -0.18 6.98
CA LYS A 40 9.51 -0.28 5.52
C LYS A 40 8.05 -0.22 5.10
N TYR A 41 7.16 -0.81 5.89
CA TYR A 41 5.71 -0.71 5.69
C TYR A 41 5.25 0.75 5.74
N TRP A 42 5.66 1.52 6.75
CA TRP A 42 5.25 2.92 6.86
C TRP A 42 5.84 3.82 5.77
N ILE A 43 7.07 3.54 5.33
CA ILE A 43 7.67 4.22 4.16
C ILE A 43 6.80 4.00 2.92
N TRP A 44 6.39 2.76 2.62
CA TRP A 44 5.57 2.47 1.45
C TRP A 44 4.12 2.94 1.59
N THR A 45 3.59 2.99 2.81
CA THR A 45 2.30 3.62 3.09
C THR A 45 2.34 5.11 2.75
N ALA A 46 3.34 5.83 3.26
CA ALA A 46 3.52 7.25 2.96
C ALA A 46 3.77 7.51 1.45
N THR A 47 4.57 6.67 0.80
CA THR A 47 4.81 6.72 -0.65
C THR A 47 3.49 6.55 -1.43
N SER A 48 2.66 5.59 -1.03
CA SER A 48 1.35 5.35 -1.67
C SER A 48 0.40 6.55 -1.47
N VAL A 49 0.34 7.08 -0.26
CA VAL A 49 -0.46 8.27 0.05
C VAL A 49 0.00 9.47 -0.79
N ASN A 50 1.33 9.64 -0.97
CA ASN A 50 1.88 10.73 -1.77
C ASN A 50 1.46 10.68 -3.24
N PHE A 51 1.23 9.52 -3.82
CA PHE A 51 0.69 9.42 -5.19
C PHE A 51 -0.76 9.95 -5.29
N PHE A 52 -1.57 9.73 -4.26
CA PHE A 52 -3.02 10.00 -4.30
C PHE A 52 -3.42 11.36 -3.74
N LEU A 53 -2.61 11.90 -2.84
CA LEU A 53 -2.83 13.22 -2.28
C LEU A 53 -1.86 14.21 -2.91
N PRO A 54 -2.32 15.17 -3.70
CA PRO A 54 -1.49 16.26 -4.20
C PRO A 54 -1.15 17.22 -3.05
N VAL A 55 -0.37 16.74 -2.09
CA VAL A 55 -0.02 17.46 -0.85
C VAL A 55 0.57 18.83 -1.19
N GLY A 56 1.39 18.88 -2.24
CA GLY A 56 1.94 20.15 -2.72
C GLY A 56 0.86 21.16 -3.16
N ALA A 57 -0.12 20.71 -3.94
CA ALA A 57 -1.19 21.59 -4.40
C ALA A 57 -2.14 22.02 -3.25
N ILE A 58 -2.32 21.17 -2.24
CA ILE A 58 -3.11 21.51 -1.04
C ILE A 58 -2.37 22.55 -0.20
N LEU A 59 -1.06 22.34 0.04
CA LEU A 59 -0.25 23.28 0.83
C LEU A 59 -0.09 24.63 0.13
N ASP A 60 0.02 24.66 -1.21
CA ASP A 60 0.08 25.90 -1.97
C ASP A 60 -1.17 26.77 -1.75
N ARG A 61 -2.36 26.17 -1.74
CA ARG A 61 -3.61 26.89 -1.42
C ARG A 61 -3.65 27.42 0.02
N LEU A 62 -3.00 26.74 0.95
CA LEU A 62 -2.97 27.14 2.36
C LEU A 62 -1.89 28.19 2.66
N TRP A 63 -0.83 28.23 1.85
CA TRP A 63 0.38 29.04 2.10
C TRP A 63 0.71 29.96 0.91
N ALA A 64 -0.29 30.40 0.18
CA ALA A 64 -0.15 31.24 -1.01
C ALA A 64 0.77 32.42 -0.73
N SER A 65 2.04 32.31 -1.04
CA SER A 65 2.94 33.40 -1.41
C SER A 65 4.43 33.04 -1.28
N HIS A 66 5.24 33.52 -2.22
CA HIS A 66 6.67 33.86 -2.07
C HIS A 66 7.78 32.90 -2.50
N LEU A 67 7.53 31.84 -3.28
CA LEU A 67 8.61 30.99 -3.79
C LEU A 67 8.85 31.17 -5.30
N THR A 68 9.78 32.08 -5.65
CA THR A 68 10.04 32.56 -7.03
C THR A 68 11.16 31.80 -7.79
N TRP A 69 11.75 30.75 -7.24
CA TRP A 69 12.99 30.14 -7.76
C TRP A 69 12.85 28.84 -8.56
N ALA A 70 11.66 28.28 -8.72
CA ALA A 70 11.42 26.98 -9.38
C ALA A 70 11.25 27.12 -10.92
N ARG A 71 12.23 27.69 -11.63
CA ARG A 71 12.17 27.94 -13.10
C ARG A 71 12.52 26.78 -14.05
N PRO A 72 13.15 25.64 -13.67
CA PRO A 72 13.74 24.74 -14.67
C PRO A 72 12.77 23.83 -15.43
N LEU A 73 11.53 23.66 -15.01
CA LEU A 73 10.59 22.69 -15.62
C LEU A 73 9.61 23.29 -16.65
N GLY A 74 9.82 24.52 -17.05
CA GLY A 74 9.01 25.19 -18.09
C GLY A 74 9.08 24.53 -19.48
N ILE A 75 10.15 23.74 -19.74
CA ILE A 75 10.36 23.06 -21.02
C ILE A 75 9.36 21.92 -21.22
N ILE A 76 9.13 21.10 -20.18
CA ILE A 76 8.18 19.98 -20.23
C ILE A 76 6.73 20.50 -20.38
N GLY A 77 6.42 21.67 -19.82
CA GLY A 77 5.11 22.30 -19.93
C GLY A 77 4.72 22.71 -21.34
N GLY A 78 5.67 23.05 -22.19
CA GLY A 78 5.43 23.42 -23.58
C GLY A 78 4.96 22.23 -24.42
N GLU A 79 5.69 21.11 -24.40
CA GLU A 79 5.34 19.91 -25.17
C GLU A 79 4.02 19.29 -24.71
N VAL A 80 3.75 19.23 -23.41
CA VAL A 80 2.45 18.75 -22.89
C VAL A 80 1.31 19.65 -23.33
N ASN A 81 1.52 20.97 -23.36
CA ASN A 81 0.51 21.92 -23.82
C ASN A 81 0.17 21.70 -25.32
N ASP A 82 1.17 21.47 -26.17
CA ASP A 82 0.98 21.25 -27.62
C ASP A 82 0.21 19.95 -27.89
N ILE A 83 0.49 18.87 -27.15
CA ILE A 83 -0.28 17.63 -27.23
C ILE A 83 -1.74 17.85 -26.81
N LEU A 84 -1.97 18.59 -25.71
CA LEU A 84 -3.31 18.85 -25.19
C LEU A 84 -4.10 19.88 -26.02
N GLN A 85 -3.45 20.72 -26.82
CA GLN A 85 -4.11 21.61 -27.77
C GLN A 85 -4.73 20.84 -28.95
N ASN A 86 -4.18 19.67 -29.32
CA ASN A 86 -4.84 18.79 -30.26
C ASN A 86 -6.05 18.13 -29.60
N THR A 87 -7.23 18.67 -29.86
CA THR A 87 -8.49 18.22 -29.25
C THR A 87 -8.81 16.75 -29.51
N ALA A 88 -8.44 16.20 -30.67
CA ALA A 88 -8.67 14.81 -31.00
C ALA A 88 -7.75 13.87 -30.16
N VAL A 89 -6.48 14.21 -30.02
CA VAL A 89 -5.53 13.46 -29.17
C VAL A 89 -5.94 13.54 -27.71
N ALA A 90 -6.28 14.72 -27.21
CA ALA A 90 -6.71 14.88 -25.82
C ALA A 90 -7.99 14.09 -25.53
N ALA A 91 -8.95 14.09 -26.46
CA ALA A 91 -10.19 13.31 -26.33
C ALA A 91 -9.90 11.80 -26.33
N LEU A 92 -9.04 11.31 -27.23
CA LEU A 92 -8.64 9.91 -27.29
C LEU A 92 -7.97 9.46 -25.98
N LEU A 93 -7.00 10.24 -25.47
CA LEU A 93 -6.34 9.94 -24.19
C LEU A 93 -7.33 9.95 -23.02
N GLY A 94 -8.27 10.89 -23.02
CA GLY A 94 -9.35 10.94 -22.02
C GLY A 94 -10.25 9.71 -22.06
N VAL A 95 -10.65 9.26 -23.24
CA VAL A 95 -11.45 8.04 -23.42
C VAL A 95 -10.69 6.80 -22.95
N VAL A 96 -9.43 6.64 -23.33
CA VAL A 96 -8.58 5.51 -22.89
C VAL A 96 -8.43 5.52 -21.37
N TRP A 97 -8.20 6.69 -20.78
CA TRP A 97 -8.10 6.81 -19.33
C TRP A 97 -9.41 6.44 -18.62
N LEU A 98 -10.56 6.94 -19.11
CA LEU A 98 -11.87 6.61 -18.54
C LEU A 98 -12.21 5.12 -18.66
N LEU A 99 -11.88 4.47 -19.78
CA LEU A 99 -12.06 3.02 -19.95
C LEU A 99 -11.21 2.25 -18.93
N GLY A 100 -9.96 2.64 -18.72
CA GLY A 100 -9.10 2.03 -17.71
C GLY A 100 -9.63 2.23 -16.29
N VAL A 101 -10.06 3.45 -15.93
CA VAL A 101 -10.70 3.75 -14.63
C VAL A 101 -11.94 2.86 -14.43
N SER A 102 -12.82 2.79 -15.44
CA SER A 102 -14.06 1.99 -15.39
C SER A 102 -13.74 0.51 -15.17
N PHE A 103 -12.77 -0.03 -15.90
CA PHE A 103 -12.31 -1.42 -15.75
C PHE A 103 -11.79 -1.69 -14.32
N MET A 104 -10.96 -0.78 -13.79
CA MET A 104 -10.39 -0.93 -12.45
C MET A 104 -11.45 -0.79 -11.35
N LEU A 105 -12.44 0.09 -11.52
CA LEU A 105 -13.57 0.21 -10.59
C LEU A 105 -14.43 -1.05 -10.58
N VAL A 106 -14.73 -1.63 -11.74
CA VAL A 106 -15.47 -2.90 -11.82
C VAL A 106 -14.69 -4.02 -11.12
N ARG A 107 -13.37 -4.10 -11.34
CA ARG A 107 -12.50 -5.06 -10.66
C ARG A 107 -12.53 -4.88 -9.13
N LEU A 108 -12.41 -3.65 -8.65
CA LEU A 108 -12.47 -3.30 -7.22
C LEU A 108 -13.82 -3.68 -6.62
N PHE A 109 -14.92 -3.33 -7.30
CA PHE A 109 -16.27 -3.65 -6.87
C PHE A 109 -16.51 -5.16 -6.78
N ARG A 110 -16.09 -5.92 -7.81
CA ARG A 110 -16.21 -7.39 -7.81
C ARG A 110 -15.45 -8.02 -6.64
N ARG A 111 -14.25 -7.53 -6.34
CA ARG A 111 -13.46 -8.00 -5.20
C ARG A 111 -14.18 -7.74 -3.88
N ILE A 112 -14.61 -6.50 -3.62
CA ILE A 112 -15.35 -6.14 -2.38
C ILE A 112 -16.62 -6.98 -2.25
N HIS A 113 -17.29 -7.25 -3.35
CA HIS A 113 -18.51 -8.07 -3.35
C HIS A 113 -18.22 -9.54 -3.04
N ALA A 114 -17.13 -10.08 -3.58
CA ALA A 114 -16.69 -11.44 -3.28
C ALA A 114 -16.33 -11.58 -1.79
N GLU A 115 -15.51 -10.67 -1.23
CA GLU A 115 -15.16 -10.66 0.19
C GLU A 115 -16.41 -10.59 1.10
N ARG A 116 -17.40 -9.77 0.74
CA ARG A 116 -18.67 -9.68 1.50
C ARG A 116 -19.52 -10.96 1.44
N ARG A 117 -19.46 -11.71 0.32
CA ARG A 117 -20.19 -12.99 0.22
C ARG A 117 -19.59 -14.05 1.12
N LEU A 118 -18.27 -14.15 1.15
CA LEU A 118 -17.53 -15.13 1.94
C LEU A 118 -17.77 -14.95 3.45
N THR A 119 -17.95 -13.72 3.90
CA THR A 119 -18.17 -13.39 5.32
C THR A 119 -19.62 -13.51 5.78
N ARG A 120 -20.57 -13.94 4.94
CA ARG A 120 -22.00 -14.08 5.34
C ARG A 120 -22.29 -15.30 6.19
N GLU A 121 -21.49 -16.35 6.10
CA GLU A 121 -21.73 -17.65 6.75
C GLU A 121 -20.82 -17.86 7.98
N GLU A 122 -20.34 -16.76 8.58
CA GLU A 122 -19.49 -16.83 9.76
C GLU A 122 -20.32 -17.05 11.04
N ARG A 123 -19.88 -17.98 11.88
CA ARG A 123 -20.42 -18.18 13.23
C ARG A 123 -19.72 -17.29 14.26
N PRO A 124 -20.45 -16.78 15.28
CA PRO A 124 -19.83 -16.05 16.38
C PRO A 124 -18.82 -16.91 17.13
N GLY A 125 -17.68 -16.33 17.48
CA GLY A 125 -16.65 -16.92 18.32
C GLY A 125 -16.45 -16.12 19.60
N PHE A 126 -15.27 -15.56 19.79
CA PHE A 126 -14.86 -14.85 21.00
C PHE A 126 -14.29 -13.47 20.69
N LEU A 127 -13.88 -12.73 21.71
CA LEU A 127 -13.14 -11.47 21.55
C LEU A 127 -11.67 -11.70 21.84
N ALA A 128 -10.83 -11.37 20.87
CA ALA A 128 -9.37 -11.34 21.03
C ALA A 128 -8.91 -9.88 21.11
N ASP A 129 -8.51 -9.45 22.30
CA ASP A 129 -8.02 -8.09 22.57
C ASP A 129 -8.95 -6.99 21.99
N GLY A 130 -10.26 -7.17 22.18
CA GLY A 130 -11.31 -6.26 21.73
C GLY A 130 -11.73 -6.43 20.26
N VAL A 131 -11.08 -7.29 19.49
CA VAL A 131 -11.44 -7.60 18.09
C VAL A 131 -12.31 -8.87 18.05
N PRO A 132 -13.48 -8.84 17.40
CA PRO A 132 -14.30 -10.03 17.26
C PRO A 132 -13.62 -11.11 16.42
N VAL A 133 -13.59 -12.33 16.91
CA VAL A 133 -13.17 -13.53 16.17
C VAL A 133 -14.42 -14.30 15.77
N ARG A 134 -14.47 -14.75 14.53
CA ARG A 134 -15.56 -15.55 13.97
C ARG A 134 -15.02 -16.78 13.28
N PHE A 135 -15.86 -17.80 13.13
CA PHE A 135 -15.49 -19.03 12.45
C PHE A 135 -16.22 -19.15 11.13
N ALA A 136 -15.48 -19.39 10.04
CA ALA A 136 -15.99 -19.55 8.69
C ALA A 136 -16.06 -21.04 8.32
N ALA A 137 -17.24 -21.49 7.87
CA ALA A 137 -17.44 -22.89 7.45
C ALA A 137 -16.69 -23.26 6.16
N ASN A 138 -16.43 -22.27 5.31
CA ASN A 138 -15.90 -22.48 3.94
C ASN A 138 -14.38 -22.32 3.88
N GLY A 139 -13.60 -23.18 4.53
CA GLY A 139 -12.21 -23.57 4.22
C GLY A 139 -11.18 -22.53 3.74
N GLN A 140 -11.47 -21.23 3.83
CA GLN A 140 -10.48 -20.18 3.57
C GLN A 140 -9.54 -20.06 4.76
N GLY A 141 -8.29 -19.70 4.50
CA GLY A 141 -7.31 -19.50 5.57
C GLY A 141 -7.74 -18.39 6.55
N PRO A 142 -7.02 -18.25 7.68
CA PRO A 142 -7.21 -17.12 8.58
C PRO A 142 -7.10 -15.79 7.85
N GLU A 143 -8.01 -14.85 8.12
CA GLU A 143 -8.02 -13.52 7.49
C GLU A 143 -8.71 -12.48 8.35
N VAL A 144 -8.40 -11.21 8.11
CA VAL A 144 -9.15 -10.09 8.67
C VAL A 144 -10.21 -9.63 7.68
N ALA A 145 -11.47 -9.71 8.08
CA ALA A 145 -12.62 -9.22 7.33
C ALA A 145 -13.12 -7.88 7.88
N GLY A 146 -13.78 -7.10 7.02
CA GLY A 146 -14.32 -5.79 7.36
C GLY A 146 -13.31 -4.65 7.19
N ILE A 147 -13.82 -3.48 6.80
CA ILE A 147 -13.01 -2.28 6.48
C ILE A 147 -12.93 -1.35 7.70
N LEU A 148 -14.09 -0.86 8.19
CA LEU A 148 -14.16 0.08 9.31
C LEU A 148 -14.31 -0.61 10.67
N ARG A 149 -14.86 -1.80 10.68
CA ARG A 149 -15.04 -2.65 11.87
C ARG A 149 -14.38 -3.99 11.58
N PRO A 150 -13.06 -4.08 11.76
CA PRO A 150 -12.32 -5.30 11.48
C PRO A 150 -12.76 -6.42 12.44
N ARG A 151 -12.80 -7.64 11.91
CA ARG A 151 -13.00 -8.87 12.64
C ARG A 151 -12.07 -9.94 12.06
N ILE A 152 -11.64 -10.86 12.87
CA ILE A 152 -10.82 -11.99 12.47
C ILE A 152 -11.72 -13.14 12.08
N SER A 153 -11.55 -13.69 10.89
CA SER A 153 -12.22 -14.89 10.42
C SER A 153 -11.25 -16.06 10.45
N LEU A 154 -11.56 -17.10 11.20
CA LEU A 154 -10.78 -18.32 11.31
C LEU A 154 -11.53 -19.48 10.67
N PRO A 155 -10.87 -20.42 9.98
CA PRO A 155 -11.52 -21.63 9.48
C PRO A 155 -12.08 -22.49 10.61
N ASP A 156 -13.28 -23.03 10.42
CA ASP A 156 -13.83 -24.03 11.33
C ASP A 156 -12.92 -25.27 11.38
N GLY A 157 -12.68 -25.79 12.60
CA GLY A 157 -11.87 -26.99 12.80
C GLY A 157 -10.39 -26.77 12.66
N MET A 158 -9.91 -25.51 12.69
CA MET A 158 -8.48 -25.20 12.67
C MET A 158 -7.73 -25.86 13.86
N ASP A 159 -8.41 -26.04 14.97
CA ASP A 159 -7.92 -26.74 16.18
C ASP A 159 -7.67 -28.23 16.00
N ARG A 160 -8.15 -28.83 14.89
CA ARG A 160 -7.90 -30.25 14.59
C ARG A 160 -6.51 -30.52 14.02
N PHE A 161 -5.86 -29.51 13.44
CA PHE A 161 -4.57 -29.66 12.79
C PHE A 161 -3.51 -28.64 13.25
N LEU A 162 -3.90 -27.57 13.92
CA LEU A 162 -2.99 -26.64 14.57
C LEU A 162 -3.03 -26.82 16.10
N SER A 163 -1.86 -26.78 16.71
CA SER A 163 -1.73 -26.73 18.16
C SER A 163 -2.12 -25.34 18.71
N GLU A 164 -2.41 -25.28 20.01
CA GLU A 164 -2.78 -24.02 20.68
C GLU A 164 -1.70 -22.90 20.49
N PRO A 165 -0.38 -23.15 20.62
CA PRO A 165 0.64 -22.15 20.33
C PRO A 165 0.61 -21.66 18.87
N GLU A 166 0.35 -22.56 17.91
CA GLU A 166 0.25 -22.21 16.49
C GLU A 166 -0.99 -21.35 16.22
N ILE A 167 -2.13 -21.67 16.82
CA ILE A 167 -3.36 -20.87 16.73
C ILE A 167 -3.12 -19.48 17.33
N ASN A 168 -2.46 -19.38 18.47
CA ASN A 168 -2.13 -18.12 19.11
C ASN A 168 -1.18 -17.27 18.25
N ALA A 169 -0.20 -17.89 17.60
CA ALA A 169 0.70 -17.20 16.67
C ALA A 169 -0.06 -16.62 15.45
N VAL A 170 -0.95 -17.42 14.84
CA VAL A 170 -1.83 -16.96 13.74
C VAL A 170 -2.76 -15.86 14.21
N LEU A 171 -3.41 -16.03 15.38
CA LEU A 171 -4.31 -15.03 15.92
C LEU A 171 -3.60 -13.69 16.19
N LEU A 172 -2.35 -13.72 16.70
CA LEU A 172 -1.54 -12.51 16.91
C LEU A 172 -1.19 -11.82 15.58
N HIS A 173 -0.92 -12.62 14.53
CA HIS A 173 -0.69 -12.09 13.18
C HIS A 173 -1.93 -11.36 12.67
N GLU A 174 -3.09 -11.99 12.68
CA GLU A 174 -4.37 -11.42 12.23
C GLU A 174 -4.79 -10.21 13.10
N LEU A 175 -4.57 -10.29 14.41
CA LEU A 175 -4.84 -9.19 15.32
C LEU A 175 -4.01 -7.93 14.99
N THR A 176 -2.78 -8.13 14.51
CA THR A 176 -1.92 -7.02 14.07
C THR A 176 -2.50 -6.32 12.84
N HIS A 177 -3.00 -7.07 11.86
CA HIS A 177 -3.72 -6.52 10.70
C HIS A 177 -4.99 -5.76 11.12
N ALA A 178 -5.79 -6.37 11.99
CA ALA A 178 -7.06 -5.80 12.45
C ALA A 178 -6.87 -4.47 13.17
N LYS A 179 -5.94 -4.42 14.15
CA LYS A 179 -5.65 -3.21 14.92
C LYS A 179 -5.07 -2.07 14.09
N ARG A 180 -4.35 -2.39 13.01
CA ARG A 180 -3.77 -1.41 12.09
C ARG A 180 -4.76 -0.97 11.00
N HIS A 181 -5.93 -1.58 10.92
CA HIS A 181 -6.93 -1.35 9.87
C HIS A 181 -6.37 -1.54 8.45
N ASP A 182 -5.64 -2.63 8.22
CA ASP A 182 -4.96 -2.88 6.95
C ASP A 182 -5.91 -2.98 5.75
N ASN A 183 -7.15 -3.45 5.96
CA ASN A 183 -8.17 -3.47 4.92
C ASN A 183 -8.60 -2.06 4.47
N LEU A 184 -8.62 -1.09 5.39
CA LEU A 184 -8.87 0.31 5.04
C LEU A 184 -7.71 0.90 4.21
N THR A 185 -6.47 0.68 4.65
CA THR A 185 -5.27 1.12 3.91
C THR A 185 -5.23 0.52 2.51
N ARG A 186 -5.57 -0.78 2.38
CA ARG A 186 -5.67 -1.47 1.10
C ARG A 186 -6.77 -0.86 0.22
N LEU A 187 -7.95 -0.58 0.76
CA LEU A 187 -9.04 0.03 0.01
C LEU A 187 -8.67 1.42 -0.51
N ILE A 188 -8.05 2.26 0.33
CA ILE A 188 -7.58 3.60 -0.07
C ILE A 188 -6.56 3.48 -1.21
N TYR A 189 -5.60 2.57 -1.08
CA TYR A 189 -4.62 2.31 -2.13
C TYR A 189 -5.28 1.88 -3.44
N GLU A 190 -6.20 0.92 -3.40
CA GLU A 190 -6.87 0.40 -4.60
C GLU A 190 -7.80 1.44 -5.25
N ALA A 191 -8.46 2.28 -4.47
CA ALA A 191 -9.23 3.40 -5.00
C ALA A 191 -8.32 4.40 -5.76
N GLY A 192 -7.17 4.74 -5.21
CA GLY A 192 -6.18 5.56 -5.89
C GLY A 192 -5.60 4.88 -7.14
N LEU A 193 -5.36 3.58 -7.07
CA LEU A 193 -4.91 2.79 -8.22
C LEU A 193 -5.94 2.81 -9.37
N CYS A 194 -7.24 2.90 -9.10
CA CYS A 194 -8.24 3.03 -10.16
C CYS A 194 -8.03 4.29 -11.00
N VAL A 195 -7.57 5.38 -10.40
CA VAL A 195 -7.30 6.66 -11.09
C VAL A 195 -5.95 6.63 -11.81
N LEU A 196 -4.93 6.07 -11.15
CA LEU A 196 -3.53 6.06 -11.61
C LEU A 196 -3.12 4.69 -12.19
N TRP A 197 -4.05 3.94 -12.76
CA TRP A 197 -3.85 2.58 -13.27
C TRP A 197 -2.73 2.47 -14.30
N PHE A 198 -2.47 3.54 -15.05
CA PHE A 198 -1.45 3.60 -16.09
C PHE A 198 -0.02 3.82 -15.54
N HIS A 199 0.12 4.18 -14.25
CA HIS A 199 1.42 4.57 -13.69
C HIS A 199 2.17 3.38 -13.07
N PRO A 200 3.32 2.93 -13.62
CA PRO A 200 3.97 1.69 -13.21
C PRO A 200 4.47 1.71 -11.75
N LEU A 201 4.94 2.87 -11.26
CA LEU A 201 5.44 2.96 -9.88
C LEU A 201 4.32 2.90 -8.83
N VAL A 202 3.08 3.19 -9.20
CA VAL A 202 1.93 2.96 -8.31
C VAL A 202 1.73 1.46 -8.08
N TRP A 203 1.84 0.63 -9.13
CA TRP A 203 1.80 -0.83 -9.01
C TRP A 203 2.94 -1.38 -8.16
N LEU A 204 4.17 -0.86 -8.38
CA LEU A 204 5.32 -1.20 -7.54
C LEU A 204 5.08 -0.84 -6.08
N ALA A 205 4.55 0.35 -5.79
CA ALA A 205 4.23 0.78 -4.43
C ALA A 205 3.22 -0.17 -3.77
N GLY A 206 2.17 -0.58 -4.47
CA GLY A 206 1.20 -1.55 -3.98
C GLY A 206 1.78 -2.92 -3.69
N PHE A 207 2.62 -3.42 -4.60
CA PHE A 207 3.33 -4.68 -4.39
C PHE A 207 4.22 -4.62 -3.13
N ARG A 208 4.99 -3.55 -2.97
CA ARG A 208 5.86 -3.35 -1.80
C ARG A 208 5.06 -3.15 -0.52
N LEU A 209 3.98 -2.39 -0.59
CA LEU A 209 3.07 -2.19 0.54
C LEU A 209 2.47 -3.52 1.01
N ALA A 210 1.99 -4.36 0.09
CA ALA A 210 1.46 -5.68 0.41
C ALA A 210 2.54 -6.58 1.04
N LEU A 211 3.74 -6.63 0.46
CA LEU A 211 4.86 -7.41 1.00
C LEU A 211 5.21 -6.99 2.43
N TYR A 212 5.46 -5.70 2.66
CA TYR A 212 5.89 -5.24 4.00
C TYR A 212 4.77 -5.22 5.03
N ARG A 213 3.52 -5.21 4.59
CA ARG A 213 2.36 -5.43 5.46
C ARG A 213 2.43 -6.81 6.12
N GLU A 214 2.62 -7.87 5.33
CA GLU A 214 2.77 -9.23 5.85
C GLU A 214 4.02 -9.37 6.72
N LEU A 215 5.17 -8.94 6.21
CA LEU A 215 6.43 -9.03 6.93
C LEU A 215 6.44 -8.25 8.26
N SER A 216 5.67 -7.17 8.38
CA SER A 216 5.56 -6.42 9.62
C SER A 216 4.68 -7.12 10.66
N CYS A 217 3.67 -7.87 10.23
CA CYS A 217 2.87 -8.71 11.11
C CYS A 217 3.68 -9.93 11.58
N ASP A 218 4.43 -10.57 10.68
CA ASP A 218 5.38 -11.63 11.04
C ASP A 218 6.43 -11.13 12.05
N GLU A 219 6.99 -9.93 11.85
CA GLU A 219 7.95 -9.30 12.77
C GLU A 219 7.36 -9.13 14.18
N ARG A 220 6.08 -8.79 14.28
CA ARG A 220 5.38 -8.67 15.57
C ARG A 220 5.26 -10.02 16.28
N VAL A 221 4.94 -11.09 15.55
CA VAL A 221 4.86 -12.46 16.09
C VAL A 221 6.24 -12.95 16.55
N ILE A 222 7.29 -12.69 15.78
CA ILE A 222 8.68 -13.02 16.18
C ILE A 222 9.06 -12.30 17.46
N GLN A 223 8.75 -10.99 17.59
CA GLN A 223 9.07 -10.20 18.78
C GLN A 223 8.35 -10.69 20.02
N SER A 224 7.19 -11.35 19.89
CA SER A 224 6.49 -11.98 21.02
C SER A 224 6.96 -13.40 21.34
N GLY A 225 7.96 -13.93 20.63
CA GLY A 225 8.54 -15.24 20.87
C GLY A 225 7.85 -16.41 20.12
N HIS A 226 6.80 -16.14 19.34
CA HIS A 226 6.00 -17.16 18.64
C HIS A 226 6.39 -17.36 17.15
N GLY A 227 7.60 -16.95 16.77
CA GLY A 227 8.05 -17.07 15.38
C GLY A 227 8.10 -18.50 14.86
N GLY A 228 8.54 -19.45 15.68
CA GLY A 228 8.57 -20.88 15.33
C GLY A 228 7.16 -21.47 15.16
N ASP A 229 6.23 -21.10 16.04
CA ASP A 229 4.84 -21.51 15.98
C ASP A 229 4.16 -21.01 14.68
N LEU A 230 4.46 -19.76 14.30
CA LEU A 230 3.94 -19.18 13.05
C LEU A 230 4.48 -19.90 11.81
N ILE A 231 5.78 -20.26 11.78
CA ILE A 231 6.36 -21.04 10.68
C ILE A 231 5.64 -22.38 10.55
N SER A 232 5.47 -23.10 11.67
CA SER A 232 4.78 -24.38 11.70
C SER A 232 3.34 -24.26 11.22
N ALA A 233 2.59 -23.27 11.74
CA ALA A 233 1.22 -23.01 11.34
C ALA A 233 1.10 -22.70 9.84
N LEU A 234 1.91 -21.79 9.31
CA LEU A 234 1.92 -21.42 7.89
C LEU A 234 2.25 -22.62 6.99
N THR A 235 3.17 -23.48 7.42
CA THR A 235 3.53 -24.69 6.67
C THR A 235 2.37 -25.69 6.62
N LYS A 236 1.65 -25.87 7.74
CA LYS A 236 0.47 -26.74 7.80
C LYS A 236 -0.71 -26.18 7.01
N LEU A 237 -0.96 -24.88 7.10
CA LEU A 237 -2.01 -24.17 6.35
C LEU A 237 -1.75 -24.19 4.84
N ALA A 238 -0.48 -24.14 4.43
CA ALA A 238 -0.11 -24.20 3.02
C ALA A 238 -0.26 -25.60 2.42
N ASN A 239 -0.27 -26.63 3.24
CA ASN A 239 -0.28 -28.02 2.77
C ASN A 239 -1.18 -28.91 3.64
N PRO A 240 -2.51 -28.65 3.71
CA PRO A 240 -3.43 -29.40 4.58
C PRO A 240 -3.53 -30.89 4.20
N GLU A 241 -3.21 -31.28 2.96
CA GLU A 241 -3.27 -32.66 2.45
C GLU A 241 -2.03 -33.10 1.66
N GLY A 242 -0.89 -32.41 1.80
CA GLY A 242 0.30 -32.72 0.99
C GLY A 242 0.20 -32.32 -0.49
N THR A 243 -0.88 -31.68 -0.89
CA THR A 243 -1.11 -31.24 -2.27
C THR A 243 -0.83 -29.75 -2.41
N LEU A 244 0.27 -29.41 -3.06
CA LEU A 244 0.70 -28.03 -3.33
C LEU A 244 -0.23 -27.37 -4.36
N LEU A 245 -1.40 -26.91 -3.94
CA LEU A 245 -2.29 -26.07 -4.75
C LEU A 245 -2.16 -24.59 -4.32
N LEU A 246 -0.94 -24.09 -4.33
CA LEU A 246 -0.69 -22.67 -4.16
C LEU A 246 -0.74 -22.01 -5.56
N GLU A 247 -1.70 -21.12 -5.76
CA GLU A 247 -1.65 -20.16 -6.86
C GLU A 247 -0.28 -19.47 -6.87
N THR A 248 0.34 -19.37 -8.03
CA THR A 248 1.75 -19.00 -8.21
C THR A 248 2.18 -17.69 -7.53
N THR A 249 1.26 -16.75 -7.35
CA THR A 249 1.51 -15.48 -6.67
C THR A 249 1.50 -15.60 -5.14
N ALA A 250 0.59 -16.39 -4.58
CA ALA A 250 0.54 -16.66 -3.15
C ALA A 250 1.77 -17.48 -2.68
N SER A 251 2.26 -18.39 -3.54
CA SER A 251 3.46 -19.19 -3.24
C SER A 251 4.74 -18.37 -3.13
N SER A 252 4.89 -17.32 -3.97
CA SER A 252 6.07 -16.44 -3.92
C SER A 252 6.11 -15.59 -2.65
N PHE A 253 4.97 -15.08 -2.19
CA PHE A 253 4.88 -14.36 -0.92
C PHE A 253 5.13 -15.27 0.28
N LEU A 254 4.53 -16.46 0.27
CA LEU A 254 4.71 -17.42 1.35
C LEU A 254 6.16 -17.89 1.45
N SER A 255 6.81 -18.25 0.34
CA SER A 255 8.22 -18.64 0.33
C SER A 255 9.13 -17.52 0.85
N HIS A 256 8.84 -16.27 0.51
CA HIS A 256 9.58 -15.12 1.02
C HIS A 256 9.36 -14.90 2.52
N ARG A 257 8.13 -15.10 3.03
CA ARG A 257 7.80 -15.07 4.46
C ARG A 257 8.54 -16.16 5.21
N LEU A 258 8.42 -17.41 4.76
CA LEU A 258 9.07 -18.56 5.39
C LEU A 258 10.60 -18.41 5.41
N ALA A 259 11.21 -18.01 4.30
CA ALA A 259 12.66 -17.78 4.25
C ALA A 259 13.10 -16.69 5.23
N ARG A 260 12.31 -15.63 5.39
CA ARG A 260 12.60 -14.55 6.35
C ARG A 260 12.37 -15.00 7.80
N LEU A 261 11.29 -15.71 8.08
CA LEU A 261 11.00 -16.26 9.41
C LEU A 261 12.08 -17.25 9.85
N ALA A 262 12.54 -18.13 8.95
CA ALA A 262 13.59 -19.11 9.24
C ALA A 262 14.98 -18.48 9.51
N THR A 263 15.26 -17.33 8.90
CA THR A 263 16.51 -16.57 9.11
C THR A 263 16.41 -15.51 10.20
N ALA A 264 15.21 -15.27 10.71
CA ALA A 264 14.95 -14.28 11.75
C ALA A 264 15.44 -14.80 13.11
N GLN A 265 16.70 -14.59 13.38
CA GLN A 265 17.09 -14.36 14.77
C GLN A 265 16.34 -13.12 15.26
N PRO A 266 16.00 -12.99 16.59
CA PRO A 266 15.47 -11.76 17.14
C PRO A 266 16.51 -10.67 16.87
N GLN A 267 16.43 -10.09 15.67
CA GLN A 267 17.30 -9.02 15.28
C GLN A 267 16.97 -7.86 16.23
N GLN A 268 17.89 -7.55 17.10
CA GLN A 268 17.92 -6.20 17.67
C GLN A 268 17.96 -5.24 16.47
N THR A 269 16.76 -4.88 16.01
CA THR A 269 16.62 -3.89 14.94
C THR A 269 17.37 -2.67 15.44
N CYS A 270 18.45 -2.32 14.75
CA CYS A 270 19.28 -1.19 15.19
C CYS A 270 18.37 0.04 15.11
N ARG A 271 17.88 0.51 16.27
CA ARG A 271 16.97 1.66 16.37
C ARG A 271 17.54 2.89 15.64
N ALA A 272 18.88 3.03 15.68
CA ALA A 272 19.58 4.09 14.97
C ALA A 272 19.39 3.98 13.44
N GLN A 273 19.46 2.78 12.89
CA GLN A 273 19.27 2.56 11.45
C GLN A 273 17.83 2.80 10.98
N ASN A 274 16.83 2.38 11.79
CA ASN A 274 15.43 2.69 11.50
C ASN A 274 15.19 4.20 11.53
N ARG A 275 15.73 4.90 12.53
CA ARG A 275 15.65 6.36 12.62
C ARG A 275 16.32 7.05 11.43
N LEU A 276 17.53 6.61 11.05
CA LEU A 276 18.23 7.16 9.87
C LEU A 276 17.41 6.93 8.58
N MET A 277 16.91 5.72 8.37
CA MET A 277 16.10 5.40 7.19
C MET A 277 14.82 6.24 7.13
N THR A 278 14.14 6.41 8.25
CA THR A 278 12.95 7.27 8.37
C THR A 278 13.31 8.75 8.14
N ALA A 279 14.40 9.23 8.69
CA ALA A 279 14.85 10.62 8.53
C ALA A 279 15.22 10.93 7.07
N VAL A 280 15.97 10.04 6.42
CA VAL A 280 16.33 10.20 4.99
C VAL A 280 15.09 10.16 4.12
N PHE A 281 14.17 9.23 4.38
CA PHE A 281 12.90 9.18 3.64
C PHE A 281 12.07 10.44 3.86
N ALA A 282 11.94 10.90 5.12
CA ALA A 282 11.22 12.13 5.44
C ALA A 282 11.82 13.35 4.74
N ALA A 283 13.15 13.45 4.68
CA ALA A 283 13.82 14.54 3.97
C ALA A 283 13.49 14.53 2.47
N VAL A 284 13.57 13.36 1.81
CA VAL A 284 13.23 13.21 0.38
C VAL A 284 11.74 13.48 0.14
N PHE A 285 10.89 12.98 1.02
CA PHE A 285 9.45 13.18 0.94
C PHE A 285 9.09 14.67 1.06
N LEU A 286 9.64 15.35 2.07
CA LEU A 286 9.43 16.78 2.29
C LEU A 286 10.01 17.62 1.16
N ALA A 287 11.17 17.26 0.62
CA ALA A 287 11.73 17.93 -0.56
C ALA A 287 10.80 17.78 -1.77
N GLY A 288 10.27 16.59 -2.04
CA GLY A 288 9.32 16.37 -3.14
C GLY A 288 8.01 17.14 -2.97
N VAL A 289 7.49 17.20 -1.74
CA VAL A 289 6.31 18.02 -1.42
C VAL A 289 6.62 19.51 -1.62
N PHE A 290 7.77 19.97 -1.11
CA PHE A 290 8.19 21.36 -1.22
C PHE A 290 8.39 21.80 -2.68
N GLU A 291 9.04 21.00 -3.51
CA GLU A 291 9.21 21.25 -4.94
C GLU A 291 7.87 21.31 -5.68
N THR A 292 6.91 20.45 -5.32
CA THR A 292 5.56 20.49 -5.89
C THR A 292 4.86 21.80 -5.54
N VAL A 293 4.99 22.26 -4.28
CA VAL A 293 4.44 23.57 -3.83
C VAL A 293 5.10 24.73 -4.57
N ALA A 294 6.44 24.73 -4.64
CA ALA A 294 7.20 25.80 -5.28
C ALA A 294 6.86 25.94 -6.77
N HIS A 295 6.67 24.83 -7.48
CA HIS A 295 6.27 24.81 -8.88
C HIS A 295 4.86 25.31 -9.08
N THR A 296 3.95 24.90 -8.21
CA THR A 296 2.55 25.34 -8.25
C THR A 296 2.45 26.86 -8.08
N ALA A 297 3.14 27.40 -7.06
CA ALA A 297 3.19 28.84 -6.80
C ALA A 297 3.78 29.66 -7.96
N CYS A 298 4.88 29.20 -8.57
CA CYS A 298 5.52 29.89 -9.69
C CYS A 298 4.62 30.04 -10.93
N CYS A 299 3.78 29.02 -11.20
CA CYS A 299 2.85 29.05 -12.34
C CYS A 299 1.66 30.01 -12.12
N PHE A 300 1.24 30.25 -10.86
CA PHE A 300 0.18 31.19 -10.54
C PHE A 300 0.63 32.66 -10.60
N LEU A 301 1.85 32.95 -10.14
CA LEU A 301 2.39 34.32 -10.05
C LEU A 301 2.81 34.95 -11.39
N ARG A 302 2.90 34.17 -12.47
CA ARG A 302 3.33 34.66 -13.78
C ARG A 302 2.23 35.36 -14.62
N LYS A 303 1.01 35.43 -14.09
CA LYS A 303 -0.15 36.04 -14.78
C LYS A 303 -0.90 37.12 -13.97
N GLY A 304 -0.24 37.69 -12.95
CA GLY A 304 -0.70 38.90 -12.26
C GLY A 304 -0.01 40.16 -12.82
#